data_90416c051627e0a5d409c7cd181c4071
#
_entry.id   90416c051627e0a5d409c7cd181c4071
#
_cell.length_a   1.000
_cell.length_b   1.000
_cell.length_c   1.000
_cell.angle_alpha   90.00
_cell.angle_beta   90.00
_cell.angle_gamma   90.00
#
_symmetry.space_group_name_H-M   'P 1'
#
loop_
_entity.id
_entity.type
_entity.pdbx_description
1 polymer ?
#
loop_
_entity_poly.entity_id
_entity_poly.type
_entity_poly.pdbx_seq_one_letter_code
_entity_poly.pdbx_strand_id
1 'polypeptide(L)'
;MRRIATFLLAFGLVAAASAADLAGVSVPDAAQVANTNLVLNGIGLRKKFFVKIYVGGLYLPQKSGDADAIVASTTPDRILMHMIYSVDKDQFADAWHDDFKANNPDQYQALHDPIEQFIAWFSDSKKDDVVTMDWVPGQGTQISWNG
;
A
#
# COMPACT_ATOMS: atom_id res chain seq x y z
N MET A 1 15.47 -1.08 -61.52
CA MET A 1 15.51 -0.31 -60.27
C MET A 1 14.80 -1.10 -59.18
N ARG A 2 15.54 -1.81 -58.34
CA ARG A 2 15.00 -2.62 -57.22
C ARG A 2 14.95 -1.75 -55.99
N ARG A 3 13.74 -1.44 -55.48
CA ARG A 3 13.53 -0.73 -54.20
C ARG A 3 13.63 -1.76 -53.07
N ILE A 4 14.69 -1.65 -52.25
CA ILE A 4 14.84 -2.41 -51.03
C ILE A 4 14.07 -1.66 -49.95
N ALA A 5 12.96 -2.25 -49.48
CA ALA A 5 12.23 -1.75 -48.30
C ALA A 5 12.93 -2.28 -47.05
N THR A 6 13.58 -1.38 -46.31
CA THR A 6 14.18 -1.69 -45.01
C THR A 6 13.08 -1.70 -43.94
N PHE A 7 12.74 -2.87 -43.44
CA PHE A 7 11.81 -3.06 -42.33
C PHE A 7 12.59 -2.82 -41.04
N LEU A 8 12.37 -1.68 -40.42
CA LEU A 8 12.87 -1.38 -39.04
C LEU A 8 12.00 -2.13 -38.02
N LEU A 9 12.55 -3.23 -37.51
CA LEU A 9 11.94 -3.96 -36.39
C LEU A 9 12.19 -3.14 -35.13
N ALA A 10 11.18 -2.41 -34.60
CA ALA A 10 11.24 -1.76 -33.33
C ALA A 10 11.16 -2.83 -32.22
N PHE A 11 12.30 -3.15 -31.64
CA PHE A 11 12.39 -4.01 -30.46
C PHE A 11 11.92 -3.19 -29.25
N GLY A 12 10.67 -3.36 -28.87
CA GLY A 12 10.14 -2.78 -27.62
C GLY A 12 10.86 -3.43 -26.45
N LEU A 13 11.65 -2.67 -25.69
CA LEU A 13 12.16 -3.09 -24.38
C LEU A 13 10.94 -3.24 -23.46
N VAL A 14 10.53 -4.48 -23.21
CA VAL A 14 9.63 -4.80 -22.09
C VAL A 14 10.49 -4.67 -20.83
N ALA A 15 10.36 -3.57 -20.10
CA ALA A 15 10.92 -3.46 -18.77
C ALA A 15 10.30 -4.57 -17.92
N ALA A 16 11.10 -5.55 -17.49
CA ALA A 16 10.67 -6.54 -16.52
C ALA A 16 10.30 -5.79 -15.23
N ALA A 17 9.02 -5.83 -14.86
CA ALA A 17 8.59 -5.33 -13.55
C ALA A 17 9.28 -6.20 -12.50
N SER A 18 10.21 -5.60 -11.76
CA SER A 18 10.81 -6.24 -10.60
C SER A 18 9.78 -6.25 -9.47
N ALA A 19 9.85 -7.23 -8.58
CA ALA A 19 8.94 -7.37 -7.46
C ALA A 19 9.68 -7.95 -6.25
N ALA A 20 9.27 -7.55 -5.06
CA ALA A 20 9.78 -8.12 -3.82
C ALA A 20 8.85 -9.23 -3.34
N ASP A 21 9.41 -10.37 -2.93
CA ASP A 21 8.65 -11.55 -2.50
C ASP A 21 8.74 -11.75 -0.98
N LEU A 22 7.59 -11.92 -0.34
CA LEU A 22 7.50 -12.25 1.08
C LEU A 22 6.30 -13.15 1.36
N ALA A 23 6.50 -14.25 2.08
CA ALA A 23 5.46 -15.18 2.49
C ALA A 23 4.58 -15.71 1.35
N GLY A 24 5.12 -15.80 0.12
CA GLY A 24 4.43 -16.27 -1.08
C GLY A 24 3.63 -15.18 -1.81
N VAL A 25 3.79 -13.92 -1.39
CA VAL A 25 3.19 -12.74 -2.05
C VAL A 25 4.28 -11.97 -2.77
N SER A 26 4.03 -11.61 -4.03
CA SER A 26 4.89 -10.76 -4.85
C SER A 26 4.32 -9.34 -4.85
N VAL A 27 5.12 -8.37 -4.41
CA VAL A 27 4.75 -6.95 -4.30
C VAL A 27 5.54 -6.16 -5.34
N PRO A 28 4.88 -5.39 -6.24
CA PRO A 28 5.58 -4.61 -7.27
C PRO A 28 6.60 -3.63 -6.69
N ASP A 29 7.74 -3.44 -7.36
CA ASP A 29 8.81 -2.52 -6.93
C ASP A 29 8.45 -1.03 -7.12
N ALA A 30 7.40 -0.74 -7.89
CA ALA A 30 6.97 0.62 -8.18
C ALA A 30 5.45 0.75 -8.13
N ALA A 31 4.98 1.95 -7.83
CA ALA A 31 3.57 2.35 -7.87
C ALA A 31 3.45 3.78 -8.40
N GLN A 32 2.22 4.21 -8.70
CA GLN A 32 1.91 5.59 -9.01
C GLN A 32 0.75 6.06 -8.13
N VAL A 33 0.91 7.21 -7.50
CA VAL A 33 -0.14 7.88 -6.72
C VAL A 33 -0.31 9.29 -7.28
N ALA A 34 -1.50 9.61 -7.73
CA ALA A 34 -1.77 10.81 -8.52
C ALA A 34 -0.79 10.90 -9.70
N ASN A 35 0.04 11.93 -9.79
CA ASN A 35 1.05 12.09 -10.85
C ASN A 35 2.49 11.81 -10.36
N THR A 36 2.65 11.15 -9.20
CA THR A 36 3.95 10.87 -8.60
C THR A 36 4.30 9.40 -8.73
N ASN A 37 5.47 9.11 -9.31
CA ASN A 37 6.03 7.77 -9.33
C ASN A 37 6.64 7.47 -7.96
N LEU A 38 6.30 6.31 -7.41
CA LEU A 38 6.76 5.83 -6.13
C LEU A 38 7.59 4.57 -6.32
N VAL A 39 8.57 4.38 -5.45
CA VAL A 39 9.39 3.17 -5.36
C VAL A 39 9.05 2.41 -4.08
N LEU A 40 9.08 1.09 -4.12
CA LEU A 40 8.89 0.26 -2.94
C LEU A 40 10.02 0.53 -1.94
N ASN A 41 9.67 1.12 -0.81
CA ASN A 41 10.60 1.40 0.28
C ASN A 41 10.97 0.13 1.06
N GLY A 42 9.96 -0.68 1.33
CA GLY A 42 10.12 -1.96 2.02
C GLY A 42 8.82 -2.74 2.10
N ILE A 43 8.94 -4.03 2.46
CA ILE A 43 7.81 -4.92 2.71
C ILE A 43 7.91 -5.53 4.09
N GLY A 44 6.77 -5.85 4.68
CA GLY A 44 6.68 -6.47 6.00
C GLY A 44 5.51 -7.45 6.10
N LEU A 45 5.63 -8.42 6.99
CA LEU A 45 4.59 -9.41 7.26
C LEU A 45 3.88 -9.09 8.58
N ARG A 46 2.59 -8.76 8.49
CA ARG A 46 1.72 -8.65 9.68
C ARG A 46 1.31 -10.02 10.16
N LYS A 47 1.54 -10.27 11.42
CA LYS A 47 1.07 -11.48 12.11
C LYS A 47 0.23 -11.08 13.31
N LYS A 48 -0.82 -11.88 13.60
CA LYS A 48 -1.54 -11.85 14.86
C LYS A 48 -1.37 -13.24 15.50
N PHE A 49 -0.62 -13.31 16.59
CA PHE A 49 -0.14 -14.57 17.14
C PHE A 49 0.65 -15.40 16.09
N PHE A 50 0.14 -16.58 15.71
CA PHE A 50 0.78 -17.47 14.73
C PHE A 50 0.22 -17.30 13.31
N VAL A 51 -0.85 -16.51 13.14
CA VAL A 51 -1.54 -16.34 11.85
C VAL A 51 -0.87 -15.21 11.08
N LYS A 52 -0.49 -15.51 9.83
CA LYS A 52 -0.03 -14.48 8.86
C LYS A 52 -1.28 -13.81 8.30
N ILE A 53 -1.40 -12.50 8.45
CA ILE A 53 -2.60 -11.75 8.06
C ILE A 53 -2.43 -11.15 6.67
N TYR A 54 -1.39 -10.33 6.48
CA TYR A 54 -1.10 -9.70 5.18
C TYR A 54 0.40 -9.41 5.02
N VAL A 55 0.82 -9.25 3.78
CA VAL A 55 2.08 -8.59 3.44
C VAL A 55 1.78 -7.13 3.19
N GLY A 56 2.45 -6.25 3.95
CA GLY A 56 2.41 -4.81 3.76
C GLY A 56 3.56 -4.32 2.90
N GLY A 57 3.31 -3.36 2.02
CA GLY A 57 4.32 -2.64 1.25
C GLY A 57 4.19 -1.15 1.49
N LEU A 58 5.31 -0.47 1.75
CA LEU A 58 5.38 0.99 1.82
C LEU A 58 6.06 1.52 0.56
N TYR A 59 5.40 2.46 -0.12
CA TYR A 59 5.94 3.12 -1.30
C TYR A 59 6.11 4.60 -1.04
N LEU A 60 7.29 5.12 -1.41
CA LEU A 60 7.68 6.51 -1.23
C LEU A 60 8.25 7.08 -2.54
N PRO A 61 8.29 8.41 -2.74
CA PRO A 61 8.98 9.02 -3.89
C PRO A 61 10.46 8.67 -3.96
N GLN A 62 11.11 8.50 -2.81
CA GLN A 62 12.50 8.07 -2.65
C GLN A 62 12.61 7.16 -1.43
N LYS A 63 13.49 6.16 -1.49
CA LYS A 63 13.74 5.27 -0.35
C LYS A 63 14.27 6.05 0.85
N SER A 64 13.74 5.75 2.03
CA SER A 64 14.16 6.31 3.31
C SER A 64 14.18 5.24 4.39
N GLY A 65 15.19 5.27 5.27
CA GLY A 65 15.26 4.49 6.49
C GLY A 65 14.89 5.30 7.75
N ASP A 66 14.56 6.58 7.59
CA ASP A 66 14.23 7.50 8.69
C ASP A 66 12.70 7.49 8.90
N ALA A 67 12.26 6.79 9.95
CA ALA A 67 10.83 6.64 10.24
C ALA A 67 10.16 7.98 10.60
N ASP A 68 10.85 8.85 11.34
CA ASP A 68 10.30 10.14 11.75
C ASP A 68 10.13 11.06 10.54
N ALA A 69 11.10 11.07 9.62
CA ALA A 69 11.00 11.81 8.37
C ALA A 69 9.89 11.27 7.46
N ILE A 70 9.67 9.96 7.42
CA ILE A 70 8.57 9.34 6.66
C ILE A 70 7.22 9.79 7.23
N VAL A 71 7.02 9.69 8.54
CA VAL A 71 5.76 10.07 9.20
C VAL A 71 5.48 11.58 9.07
N ALA A 72 6.52 12.42 9.11
CA ALA A 72 6.39 13.86 8.95
C ALA A 72 6.27 14.31 7.48
N SER A 73 6.39 13.40 6.53
CA SER A 73 6.38 13.73 5.09
C SER A 73 5.01 14.23 4.66
N THR A 74 5.02 15.22 3.77
CA THR A 74 3.83 15.74 3.08
C THR A 74 3.80 15.34 1.60
N THR A 75 4.67 14.43 1.18
CA THR A 75 4.70 13.92 -0.21
C THR A 75 3.71 12.76 -0.37
N PRO A 76 3.25 12.49 -1.61
CA PRO A 76 2.45 11.30 -1.84
C PRO A 76 3.16 10.02 -1.39
N ASP A 77 2.41 9.12 -0.78
CA ASP A 77 2.87 7.78 -0.43
C ASP A 77 1.74 6.75 -0.64
N ARG A 78 2.09 5.48 -0.56
CA ARG A 78 1.13 4.37 -0.58
C ARG A 78 1.52 3.33 0.45
N ILE A 79 0.52 2.88 1.20
CA ILE A 79 0.56 1.60 1.91
C ILE A 79 -0.28 0.59 1.12
N LEU A 80 0.33 -0.56 0.82
CA LEU A 80 -0.35 -1.70 0.20
C LEU A 80 -0.46 -2.81 1.24
N MET A 81 -1.63 -3.44 1.34
CA MET A 81 -1.85 -4.65 2.12
C MET A 81 -2.34 -5.75 1.18
N HIS A 82 -1.53 -6.80 0.96
CA HIS A 82 -1.94 -8.01 0.25
C HIS A 82 -2.35 -9.06 1.27
N MET A 83 -3.62 -9.39 1.32
CA MET A 83 -4.20 -10.26 2.33
C MET A 83 -3.77 -11.72 2.10
N ILE A 84 -3.21 -12.36 3.13
CA ILE A 84 -2.88 -13.80 3.14
C ILE A 84 -4.00 -14.59 3.82
N TYR A 85 -4.74 -13.93 4.70
CA TYR A 85 -5.82 -14.49 5.49
C TYR A 85 -7.08 -13.64 5.31
N SER A 86 -8.25 -14.28 5.35
CA SER A 86 -9.53 -13.55 5.33
C SER A 86 -9.75 -12.87 6.69
N VAL A 87 -10.12 -11.60 6.66
CA VAL A 87 -10.38 -10.78 7.84
C VAL A 87 -11.76 -10.18 7.70
N ASP A 88 -12.64 -10.39 8.66
CA ASP A 88 -13.93 -9.75 8.65
C ASP A 88 -13.87 -8.29 9.11
N LYS A 89 -14.94 -7.55 8.84
CA LYS A 89 -15.03 -6.11 9.14
C LYS A 89 -14.80 -5.82 10.62
N ASP A 90 -15.33 -6.63 11.51
CA ASP A 90 -15.23 -6.40 12.96
C ASP A 90 -13.78 -6.61 13.43
N GLN A 91 -13.08 -7.59 12.86
CA GLN A 91 -11.64 -7.80 13.14
C GLN A 91 -10.78 -6.63 12.65
N PHE A 92 -11.14 -6.00 11.50
CA PHE A 92 -10.49 -4.77 11.06
C PHE A 92 -10.77 -3.61 12.04
N ALA A 93 -12.02 -3.45 12.46
CA ALA A 93 -12.40 -2.42 13.41
C ALA A 93 -11.60 -2.52 14.70
N ASP A 94 -11.56 -3.70 15.31
CA ASP A 94 -10.80 -3.96 16.52
C ASP A 94 -9.30 -3.63 16.34
N ALA A 95 -8.70 -4.07 15.22
CA ALA A 95 -7.29 -3.84 14.95
C ALA A 95 -6.97 -2.34 14.78
N TRP A 96 -7.82 -1.59 14.05
CA TRP A 96 -7.65 -0.15 13.87
C TRP A 96 -7.82 0.61 15.19
N HIS A 97 -8.81 0.26 16.02
CA HIS A 97 -8.96 0.87 17.35
C HIS A 97 -7.73 0.65 18.22
N ASP A 98 -7.23 -0.59 18.25
CA ASP A 98 -6.02 -0.92 19.01
C ASP A 98 -4.80 -0.12 18.51
N ASP A 99 -4.60 -0.07 17.19
CA ASP A 99 -3.46 0.63 16.58
C ASP A 99 -3.56 2.16 16.77
N PHE A 100 -4.74 2.78 16.56
CA PHE A 100 -4.92 4.21 16.84
C PHE A 100 -4.73 4.57 18.31
N LYS A 101 -5.26 3.76 19.22
CA LYS A 101 -5.12 3.97 20.67
C LYS A 101 -3.66 3.81 21.12
N ALA A 102 -2.94 2.84 20.57
CA ALA A 102 -1.54 2.61 20.90
C ALA A 102 -0.62 3.74 20.41
N ASN A 103 -0.89 4.27 19.21
CA ASN A 103 -0.03 5.28 18.58
C ASN A 103 -0.42 6.73 18.95
N ASN A 104 -1.67 6.98 19.39
CA ASN A 104 -2.17 8.31 19.69
C ASN A 104 -2.96 8.32 21.01
N PRO A 105 -2.40 7.86 22.14
CA PRO A 105 -3.16 7.66 23.39
C PRO A 105 -3.83 8.94 23.87
N ASP A 106 -3.15 10.08 23.79
CA ASP A 106 -3.64 11.37 24.28
C ASP A 106 -4.72 11.99 23.37
N GLN A 107 -4.74 11.64 22.09
CA GLN A 107 -5.65 12.20 21.11
C GLN A 107 -6.79 11.23 20.73
N TYR A 108 -6.71 9.98 21.15
CA TYR A 108 -7.63 8.92 20.73
C TYR A 108 -9.11 9.30 20.92
N GLN A 109 -9.45 9.88 22.08
CA GLN A 109 -10.82 10.32 22.37
C GLN A 109 -11.26 11.51 21.50
N ALA A 110 -10.38 12.44 21.23
CA ALA A 110 -10.67 13.59 20.37
C ALA A 110 -10.79 13.20 18.88
N LEU A 111 -10.15 12.10 18.49
CA LEU A 111 -10.16 11.56 17.13
C LEU A 111 -11.22 10.45 16.93
N HIS A 112 -12.08 10.19 17.93
CA HIS A 112 -13.06 9.10 17.87
C HIS A 112 -13.88 9.13 16.58
N ASP A 113 -14.57 10.22 16.29
CA ASP A 113 -15.45 10.29 15.11
C ASP A 113 -14.71 10.16 13.76
N PRO A 114 -13.54 10.81 13.54
CA PRO A 114 -12.71 10.51 12.37
C PRO A 114 -12.25 9.05 12.27
N ILE A 115 -11.92 8.40 13.39
CA ILE A 115 -11.52 6.99 13.42
C ILE A 115 -12.69 6.09 13.02
N GLU A 116 -13.88 6.31 13.57
CA GLU A 116 -15.09 5.56 13.19
C GLU A 116 -15.41 5.73 11.69
N GLN A 117 -15.29 6.94 11.16
CA GLN A 117 -15.48 7.19 9.74
C GLN A 117 -14.47 6.44 8.87
N PHE A 118 -13.20 6.43 9.28
CA PHE A 118 -12.14 5.67 8.60
C PHE A 118 -12.42 4.16 8.63
N ILE A 119 -12.78 3.62 9.80
CA ILE A 119 -13.11 2.20 9.97
C ILE A 119 -14.32 1.80 9.13
N ALA A 120 -15.32 2.69 8.98
CA ALA A 120 -16.52 2.42 8.19
C ALA A 120 -16.24 2.19 6.70
N TRP A 121 -15.07 2.58 6.18
CA TRP A 121 -14.66 2.32 4.80
C TRP A 121 -14.15 0.90 4.57
N PHE A 122 -13.85 0.16 5.65
CA PHE A 122 -13.40 -1.23 5.55
C PHE A 122 -14.59 -2.19 5.49
N SER A 123 -14.40 -3.28 4.79
CA SER A 123 -15.35 -4.40 4.66
C SER A 123 -14.62 -5.72 4.89
N ASP A 124 -15.37 -6.82 4.86
CA ASP A 124 -14.75 -8.15 4.88
C ASP A 124 -13.75 -8.27 3.75
N SER A 125 -12.57 -8.80 4.05
CA SER A 125 -11.57 -9.14 3.06
C SER A 125 -11.38 -10.64 2.95
N LYS A 126 -11.00 -11.07 1.77
CA LYS A 126 -10.65 -12.46 1.48
C LYS A 126 -9.15 -12.57 1.30
N LYS A 127 -8.66 -13.80 1.42
CA LYS A 127 -7.30 -14.10 0.97
C LYS A 127 -7.14 -13.64 -0.50
N ASP A 128 -5.98 -13.08 -0.79
CA ASP A 128 -5.54 -12.50 -2.07
C ASP A 128 -6.19 -11.15 -2.42
N ASP A 129 -7.07 -10.58 -1.59
CA ASP A 129 -7.48 -9.19 -1.73
C ASP A 129 -6.30 -8.24 -1.52
N VAL A 130 -6.30 -7.15 -2.29
CA VAL A 130 -5.31 -6.08 -2.18
C VAL A 130 -6.01 -4.78 -1.78
N VAL A 131 -5.63 -4.25 -0.64
CA VAL A 131 -6.09 -2.94 -0.17
C VAL A 131 -4.93 -1.96 -0.29
N THR A 132 -5.19 -0.80 -0.88
CA THR A 132 -4.22 0.30 -0.93
C THR A 132 -4.76 1.51 -0.21
N MET A 133 -3.90 2.19 0.53
CA MET A 133 -4.14 3.48 1.16
C MET A 133 -3.11 4.46 0.58
N ASP A 134 -3.59 5.42 -0.20
CA ASP A 134 -2.80 6.42 -0.89
C ASP A 134 -2.95 7.76 -0.19
N TRP A 135 -1.88 8.29 0.34
CA TRP A 135 -1.86 9.68 0.78
C TRP A 135 -1.64 10.61 -0.41
N VAL A 136 -2.59 11.51 -0.62
CA VAL A 136 -2.53 12.52 -1.69
C VAL A 136 -2.57 13.91 -1.04
N PRO A 137 -1.48 14.70 -1.10
CA PRO A 137 -1.42 16.03 -0.52
C PRO A 137 -2.59 16.91 -0.96
N GLY A 138 -3.26 17.54 0.00
CA GLY A 138 -4.42 18.39 -0.23
C GLY A 138 -5.75 17.67 -0.50
N GLN A 139 -5.74 16.33 -0.62
CA GLN A 139 -6.95 15.52 -0.80
C GLN A 139 -7.19 14.55 0.36
N GLY A 140 -6.13 14.18 1.09
CA GLY A 140 -6.19 13.20 2.18
C GLY A 140 -5.89 11.77 1.73
N THR A 141 -6.29 10.79 2.55
CA THR A 141 -6.09 9.37 2.28
C THR A 141 -7.20 8.82 1.40
N GLN A 142 -6.82 8.16 0.32
CA GLN A 142 -7.73 7.43 -0.58
C GLN A 142 -7.53 5.94 -0.37
N ILE A 143 -8.64 5.20 -0.15
CA ILE A 143 -8.61 3.76 0.04
C ILE A 143 -9.20 3.08 -1.19
N SER A 144 -8.48 2.09 -1.73
CA SER A 144 -8.95 1.27 -2.85
C SER A 144 -8.87 -0.21 -2.50
N TRP A 145 -9.85 -0.96 -2.97
CA TRP A 145 -9.97 -2.41 -2.79
C TRP A 145 -9.88 -3.10 -4.14
N ASN A 146 -8.85 -3.92 -4.34
CA ASN A 146 -8.58 -4.61 -5.62
C ASN A 146 -8.52 -3.67 -6.83
N GLY A 147 -8.02 -2.46 -6.61
CA GLY A 147 -7.95 -1.42 -7.63
C GLY A 147 -9.24 -0.70 -7.86
#